data_407af86815dc89153c8f981af82eaa86
#
_entry.id   407af86815dc89153c8f981af82eaa86
#
_cell.length_a   1.000
_cell.length_b   1.000
_cell.length_c   1.000
_cell.angle_alpha   90.00
_cell.angle_beta   90.00
_cell.angle_gamma   90.00
#
_symmetry.space_group_name_H-M   'P 1'
#
loop_
_entity.id
_entity.type
_entity.pdbx_description
1 polymer ?
#
loop_
_entity_poly.entity_id
_entity_poly.type
_entity_poly.pdbx_seq_one_letter_code
_entity_poly.pdbx_strand_id
1 'polypeptide(L)'
;MNQELKKSNNVYNDYTIGASYRFVITDMDDNKQVVVGSQRFQNGYMSMQLPFAHLGVGRSNNYVENFYAANAIDGERIEHMWTPIIPNSQLIVFMYGTDPLNWGLELFISPTTALYLIVLVCAVCLLAIGVAIIWLHIKEKQEDAKKREQHFDFF
;
A
#
# COMPACT_ATOMS: atom_id res chain seq x y z
N MET A 1 23.05 6.79 16.16
CA MET A 1 22.01 7.09 15.17
C MET A 1 20.82 7.94 15.69
N ASN A 2 20.69 8.20 16.99
CA ASN A 2 19.56 8.96 17.57
C ASN A 2 19.87 10.39 18.04
N GLN A 3 21.10 10.89 17.85
CA GLN A 3 21.46 12.22 18.34
C GLN A 3 21.39 13.33 17.26
N GLU A 4 21.52 12.98 16.00
CA GLU A 4 21.41 13.92 14.89
C GLU A 4 19.94 14.31 14.63
N LEU A 5 19.01 13.40 14.82
CA LEU A 5 17.56 13.65 14.69
C LEU A 5 17.01 14.64 15.74
N LYS A 6 17.69 14.76 16.88
CA LYS A 6 17.29 15.70 17.95
C LYS A 6 17.69 17.15 17.69
N LYS A 7 18.64 17.40 16.79
CA LYS A 7 19.12 18.76 16.48
C LYS A 7 18.31 19.44 15.38
N SER A 8 17.49 18.69 14.64
CA SER A 8 16.61 19.16 13.58
C SER A 8 15.19 19.52 14.04
N ASN A 9 14.94 19.60 15.34
CA ASN A 9 13.60 19.79 15.90
C ASN A 9 12.95 21.16 15.67
N ASN A 10 13.49 22.01 14.80
CA ASN A 10 12.90 23.30 14.46
C ASN A 10 12.60 23.49 12.97
N VAL A 11 12.69 22.47 12.16
CA VAL A 11 12.27 22.58 10.76
C VAL A 11 10.85 22.07 10.65
N TYR A 12 9.91 22.91 11.03
CA TYR A 12 8.52 22.74 10.70
C TYR A 12 8.37 22.78 9.17
N ASN A 13 8.02 21.64 8.58
CA ASN A 13 7.40 21.60 7.25
C ASN A 13 8.24 22.16 6.10
N ASP A 14 9.54 21.92 6.09
CA ASP A 14 10.35 22.28 4.94
C ASP A 14 10.11 21.27 3.81
N TYR A 15 9.18 21.64 2.94
CA TYR A 15 9.05 20.94 1.67
C TYR A 15 10.37 21.09 0.90
N THR A 16 10.98 20.01 0.53
CA THR A 16 12.19 20.03 -0.28
C THR A 16 11.84 20.52 -1.68
N ILE A 17 11.90 21.84 -1.85
CA ILE A 17 11.56 22.51 -3.10
C ILE A 17 12.55 22.08 -4.17
N GLY A 18 12.03 21.69 -5.35
CA GLY A 18 12.86 21.27 -6.47
C GLY A 18 13.26 19.78 -6.46
N ALA A 19 12.89 19.05 -5.42
CA ALA A 19 13.04 17.60 -5.45
C ALA A 19 12.33 17.01 -6.66
N SER A 20 13.02 16.18 -7.39
CA SER A 20 12.51 15.48 -8.57
C SER A 20 12.48 13.98 -8.34
N TYR A 21 11.51 13.32 -8.95
CA TYR A 21 11.40 11.88 -8.87
C TYR A 21 11.08 11.32 -10.23
N ARG A 22 11.56 10.11 -10.44
CA ARG A 22 11.42 9.36 -11.67
C ARG A 22 11.17 7.89 -11.31
N PHE A 23 10.24 7.27 -11.98
CA PHE A 23 10.10 5.81 -11.89
C PHE A 23 10.03 5.18 -13.27
N VAL A 24 10.49 3.94 -13.31
CA VAL A 24 10.53 3.11 -14.51
C VAL A 24 9.58 1.94 -14.30
N ILE A 25 8.71 1.75 -15.27
CA ILE A 25 7.73 0.66 -15.32
C ILE A 25 7.86 -0.06 -16.65
N THR A 26 7.64 -1.37 -16.62
CA THR A 26 7.48 -2.17 -17.84
C THR A 26 6.00 -2.43 -18.06
N ASP A 27 5.53 -2.09 -19.24
CA ASP A 27 4.15 -2.33 -19.69
C ASP A 27 3.94 -3.82 -19.99
N MET A 28 2.69 -4.22 -20.21
CA MET A 28 2.32 -5.59 -20.60
C MET A 28 2.94 -6.02 -21.94
N ASP A 29 3.34 -5.08 -22.76
CA ASP A 29 4.00 -5.30 -24.05
C ASP A 29 5.54 -5.25 -23.97
N ASP A 30 6.10 -5.39 -22.77
CA ASP A 30 7.55 -5.30 -22.45
C ASP A 30 8.21 -3.96 -22.81
N ASN A 31 7.42 -2.91 -23.04
CA ASN A 31 7.95 -1.58 -23.28
C ASN A 31 8.23 -0.86 -21.96
N LYS A 32 9.44 -0.31 -21.81
CA LYS A 32 9.81 0.49 -20.66
C LYS A 32 9.25 1.90 -20.79
N GLN A 33 8.47 2.29 -19.80
CA GLN A 33 7.94 3.64 -19.66
C GLN A 33 8.62 4.34 -18.49
N VAL A 34 8.95 5.61 -18.69
CA VAL A 34 9.55 6.47 -17.67
C VAL A 34 8.58 7.59 -17.36
N VAL A 35 8.22 7.70 -16.10
CA VAL A 35 7.38 8.79 -15.60
C VAL A 35 8.19 9.66 -14.67
N VAL A 36 8.11 10.97 -14.88
CA VAL A 36 8.89 11.97 -14.16
C VAL A 36 7.97 12.98 -13.52
N GLY A 37 8.30 13.39 -12.31
CA GLY A 37 7.61 14.45 -11.59
C GLY A 37 8.57 15.26 -10.74
N SER A 38 8.07 16.37 -10.22
CA SER A 38 8.83 17.21 -9.30
C SER A 38 7.94 17.76 -8.19
N GLN A 39 8.53 17.95 -7.04
CA GLN A 39 7.88 18.66 -5.93
C GLN A 39 7.79 20.15 -6.29
N ARG A 40 6.57 20.66 -6.31
CA ARG A 40 6.29 22.06 -6.62
C ARG A 40 6.21 22.85 -5.33
N PHE A 41 6.70 24.08 -5.37
CA PHE A 41 6.56 25.00 -4.26
C PHE A 41 5.14 25.57 -4.20
N GLN A 42 4.71 25.86 -2.98
CA GLN A 42 3.45 26.53 -2.74
C GLN A 42 3.72 28.03 -2.56
N ASN A 43 3.18 28.83 -3.47
CA ASN A 43 3.34 30.26 -3.44
C ASN A 43 1.96 30.92 -3.39
N GLY A 44 1.78 31.89 -2.47
CA GLY A 44 0.53 32.61 -2.32
C GLY A 44 0.12 33.51 -3.52
N TYR A 45 1.05 33.77 -4.43
CA TYR A 45 0.79 34.56 -5.65
C TYR A 45 0.34 33.74 -6.85
N MET A 46 0.39 32.40 -6.75
CA MET A 46 -0.03 31.47 -7.81
C MET A 46 -1.16 30.58 -7.30
N SER A 47 -1.86 29.92 -8.23
CA SER A 47 -2.81 28.89 -7.84
C SER A 47 -2.12 27.84 -6.98
N MET A 48 -2.67 27.56 -5.80
CA MET A 48 -2.12 26.56 -4.89
C MET A 48 -2.06 25.20 -5.60
N GLN A 49 -0.85 24.67 -5.66
CA GLN A 49 -0.62 23.34 -6.19
C GLN A 49 -0.67 22.32 -5.05
N LEU A 50 -1.04 21.10 -5.37
CA LEU A 50 -1.03 20.05 -4.37
C LEU A 50 0.41 19.78 -3.91
N PRO A 51 0.62 19.51 -2.60
CA PRO A 51 1.94 19.17 -2.06
C PRO A 51 2.41 17.77 -2.44
N PHE A 52 1.72 17.13 -3.33
CA PHE A 52 2.01 15.80 -3.84
C PHE A 52 1.70 15.72 -5.34
N ALA A 53 2.23 14.73 -6.03
CA ALA A 53 1.90 14.48 -7.41
C ALA A 53 1.22 13.12 -7.56
N HIS A 54 0.20 13.10 -8.40
CA HIS A 54 -0.41 11.87 -8.89
C HIS A 54 0.26 11.46 -10.18
N LEU A 55 0.80 10.26 -10.19
CA LEU A 55 1.47 9.70 -11.35
C LEU A 55 0.72 8.46 -11.80
N GLY A 56 0.23 8.50 -13.03
CA GLY A 56 -0.45 7.36 -13.64
C GLY A 56 0.57 6.31 -14.07
N VAL A 57 0.35 5.08 -13.68
CA VAL A 57 1.22 3.94 -13.97
C VAL A 57 0.77 3.22 -15.25
N GLY A 58 -0.39 3.59 -15.81
CA GLY A 58 -0.94 2.94 -16.99
C GLY A 58 -1.26 1.47 -16.76
N ARG A 59 -1.15 0.67 -17.80
CA ARG A 59 -1.24 -0.80 -17.76
C ARG A 59 0.13 -1.37 -17.43
N SER A 60 0.49 -1.38 -16.17
CA SER A 60 1.76 -1.97 -15.74
C SER A 60 1.56 -3.41 -15.28
N ASN A 61 2.64 -4.18 -15.35
CA ASN A 61 2.79 -5.42 -14.63
C ASN A 61 2.70 -5.16 -13.09
N ASN A 62 3.15 -6.03 -12.27
CA ASN A 62 2.80 -6.06 -10.86
C ASN A 62 3.49 -5.00 -9.97
N TYR A 63 4.56 -4.34 -10.40
CA TYR A 63 5.35 -3.41 -9.56
C TYR A 63 6.12 -2.38 -10.40
N VAL A 64 6.52 -1.31 -9.73
CA VAL A 64 7.46 -0.30 -10.27
C VAL A 64 8.87 -0.83 -10.08
N GLU A 65 9.61 -1.00 -11.17
CA GLU A 65 10.94 -1.61 -11.14
C GLU A 65 11.94 -0.75 -10.36
N ASN A 66 12.04 0.50 -10.74
CA ASN A 66 12.99 1.44 -10.16
C ASN A 66 12.32 2.77 -9.86
N PHE A 67 12.49 3.25 -8.66
CA PHE A 67 12.09 4.58 -8.24
C PHE A 67 13.32 5.38 -7.85
N TYR A 68 13.49 6.55 -8.44
CA TYR A 68 14.57 7.46 -8.18
C TYR A 68 14.02 8.76 -7.59
N ALA A 69 14.60 9.22 -6.52
CA ALA A 69 14.40 10.57 -6.04
C ALA A 69 15.72 11.32 -6.07
N ALA A 70 15.68 12.56 -6.49
CA ALA A 70 16.84 13.40 -6.62
C ALA A 70 16.55 14.81 -6.09
N ASN A 71 17.55 15.41 -5.50
CA ASN A 71 17.53 16.79 -5.07
C ASN A 71 18.84 17.48 -5.45
N ALA A 72 18.81 18.78 -5.61
CA ALA A 72 20.00 19.60 -5.80
C ALA A 72 20.30 20.32 -4.49
N ILE A 73 21.41 20.00 -3.86
CA ILE A 73 21.89 20.63 -2.62
C ILE A 73 23.26 21.22 -2.93
N ASP A 74 23.45 22.49 -2.64
CA ASP A 74 24.71 23.23 -2.87
C ASP A 74 25.25 23.15 -4.32
N GLY A 75 24.34 23.01 -5.29
CA GLY A 75 24.70 22.92 -6.71
C GLY A 75 25.08 21.51 -7.17
N GLU A 76 25.14 20.53 -6.28
CA GLU A 76 25.37 19.14 -6.62
C GLU A 76 24.04 18.38 -6.69
N ARG A 77 23.93 17.50 -7.67
CA ARG A 77 22.79 16.60 -7.81
C ARG A 77 23.03 15.35 -6.98
N ILE A 78 22.16 15.14 -6.00
CA ILE A 78 22.16 13.97 -5.16
C ILE A 78 20.95 13.13 -5.55
N GLU A 79 21.13 11.84 -5.77
CA GLU A 79 20.03 10.92 -6.12
C GLU A 79 20.13 9.62 -5.33
N HIS A 80 18.97 9.05 -5.03
CA HIS A 80 18.86 7.71 -4.44
C HIS A 80 17.83 6.87 -5.17
N MET A 81 18.05 5.56 -5.20
CA MET A 81 17.20 4.59 -5.90
C MET A 81 16.63 3.57 -4.92
N TRP A 82 15.34 3.33 -5.03
CA TRP A 82 14.64 2.25 -4.31
C TRP A 82 14.01 1.26 -5.28
N THR A 83 14.03 -0.02 -4.92
CA THR A 83 13.49 -1.13 -5.70
C THR A 83 13.00 -2.25 -4.80
N PRO A 84 11.92 -2.94 -5.10
CA PRO A 84 10.78 -2.60 -5.95
C PRO A 84 9.73 -1.79 -5.18
N ILE A 85 8.83 -1.09 -5.88
CA ILE A 85 7.73 -0.34 -5.27
C ILE A 85 6.38 -0.88 -5.76
N ILE A 86 5.44 -1.01 -4.84
CA ILE A 86 4.09 -1.49 -5.12
C ILE A 86 3.25 -0.34 -5.70
N PRO A 87 2.61 -0.50 -6.86
CA PRO A 87 1.69 0.49 -7.40
C PRO A 87 0.46 0.68 -6.50
N ASN A 88 -0.29 1.77 -6.73
CA ASN A 88 -1.43 2.17 -5.90
C ASN A 88 -1.09 2.43 -4.43
N SER A 89 0.13 2.85 -4.17
CA SER A 89 0.61 3.26 -2.86
C SER A 89 0.91 4.76 -2.82
N GLN A 90 0.92 5.32 -1.63
CA GLN A 90 1.41 6.66 -1.36
C GLN A 90 2.85 6.56 -0.89
N LEU A 91 3.75 7.31 -1.51
CA LEU A 91 5.16 7.33 -1.18
C LEU A 91 5.50 8.65 -0.51
N ILE A 92 6.15 8.58 0.62
CA ILE A 92 6.75 9.75 1.29
C ILE A 92 8.26 9.53 1.31
N VAL A 93 8.98 10.44 0.67
CA VAL A 93 10.44 10.41 0.63
C VAL A 93 10.99 11.45 1.57
N PHE A 94 11.79 11.03 2.53
CA PHE A 94 12.48 11.90 3.47
C PHE A 94 13.91 12.08 3.01
N MET A 95 14.27 13.29 2.62
CA MET A 95 15.59 13.65 2.13
C MET A 95 16.36 14.35 3.25
N TYR A 96 17.10 13.58 4.06
CA TYR A 96 17.90 14.12 5.16
C TYR A 96 19.35 14.36 4.75
N GLY A 97 19.78 15.60 4.82
CA GLY A 97 21.17 15.97 4.58
C GLY A 97 21.63 15.72 3.15
N THR A 98 22.95 15.72 2.98
CA THR A 98 23.63 15.54 1.69
C THR A 98 23.90 14.10 1.33
N ASP A 99 23.83 13.18 2.31
CA ASP A 99 24.10 11.77 2.07
C ASP A 99 22.84 11.02 1.61
N PRO A 100 22.79 10.51 0.38
CA PRO A 100 21.62 9.80 -0.12
C PRO A 100 21.32 8.49 0.63
N LEU A 101 22.30 7.91 1.30
CA LEU A 101 22.11 6.71 2.13
C LEU A 101 21.27 6.94 3.38
N ASN A 102 21.16 8.18 3.83
CA ASN A 102 20.34 8.57 4.97
C ASN A 102 18.88 8.90 4.58
N TRP A 103 18.58 8.89 3.29
CA TRP A 103 17.23 9.16 2.81
C TRP A 103 16.31 7.99 3.10
N GLY A 104 15.13 8.29 3.62
CA GLY A 104 14.11 7.32 3.95
C GLY A 104 12.97 7.32 2.95
N LEU A 105 12.39 6.15 2.70
CA LEU A 105 11.15 5.99 1.96
C LEU A 105 10.12 5.31 2.85
N GLU A 106 8.97 5.93 3.00
CA GLU A 106 7.81 5.31 3.63
C GLU A 106 6.72 5.06 2.59
N LEU A 107 6.15 3.87 2.65
CA LEU A 107 5.12 3.42 1.73
C LEU A 107 3.84 3.18 2.50
N PHE A 108 2.78 3.89 2.10
CA PHE A 108 1.44 3.74 2.67
C PHE A 108 0.50 3.13 1.64
N ILE A 109 -0.10 2.02 1.99
CA ILE A 109 -1.11 1.35 1.19
C ILE A 109 -2.46 1.63 1.83
N SER A 110 -3.34 2.32 1.10
CA SER A 110 -4.72 2.53 1.53
C SER A 110 -5.58 1.40 1.00
N PRO A 111 -6.04 0.46 1.84
CA PRO A 111 -6.91 -0.60 1.39
C PRO A 111 -8.24 0.01 0.92
N THR A 112 -8.67 -0.36 -0.26
CA THR A 112 -9.93 0.10 -0.84
C THR A 112 -11.10 -0.42 0.00
N THR A 113 -12.15 0.37 0.20
CA THR A 113 -13.39 -0.04 0.89
C THR A 113 -13.98 -1.34 0.32
N ALA A 114 -13.78 -1.58 -0.97
CA ALA A 114 -14.17 -2.82 -1.63
C ALA A 114 -13.50 -4.07 -1.01
N LEU A 115 -12.25 -3.96 -0.58
CA LEU A 115 -11.53 -5.08 0.05
C LEU A 115 -12.17 -5.46 1.39
N TYR A 116 -12.51 -4.46 2.22
CA TYR A 116 -13.21 -4.72 3.48
C TYR A 116 -14.58 -5.37 3.25
N LEU A 117 -15.30 -4.94 2.21
CA LEU A 117 -16.61 -5.49 1.88
C LEU A 117 -16.49 -6.95 1.43
N ILE A 118 -15.51 -7.29 0.61
CA ILE A 118 -15.23 -8.67 0.17
C ILE A 118 -14.91 -9.55 1.39
N VAL A 119 -14.03 -9.12 2.29
CA VAL A 119 -13.68 -9.87 3.49
C VAL A 119 -14.92 -10.10 4.36
N LEU A 120 -15.76 -9.07 4.53
CA LEU A 120 -17.00 -9.17 5.30
C LEU A 120 -17.96 -10.21 4.68
N VAL A 121 -18.17 -10.14 3.36
CA VAL A 121 -19.03 -11.12 2.65
C VAL A 121 -18.50 -12.55 2.82
N CYS A 122 -17.20 -12.75 2.65
CA CYS A 122 -16.58 -14.07 2.87
C CYS A 122 -16.79 -14.57 4.29
N ALA A 123 -16.63 -13.72 5.30
CA ALA A 123 -16.85 -14.08 6.70
C ALA A 123 -18.31 -14.50 6.95
N VAL A 124 -19.28 -13.76 6.42
CA VAL A 124 -20.71 -14.09 6.54
C VAL A 124 -21.02 -15.43 5.86
N CYS A 125 -20.48 -15.69 4.68
CA CYS A 125 -20.65 -16.98 4.00
C CYS A 125 -20.09 -18.14 4.81
N LEU A 126 -18.91 -18.00 5.40
CA LEU A 126 -18.31 -19.04 6.25
C LEU A 126 -19.15 -19.32 7.50
N LEU A 127 -19.68 -18.29 8.13
CA LEU A 127 -20.60 -18.45 9.28
C LEU A 127 -21.87 -19.17 8.87
N ALA A 128 -22.46 -18.83 7.74
CA ALA A 128 -23.67 -19.50 7.25
C ALA A 128 -23.43 -21.00 6.98
N ILE A 129 -22.31 -21.34 6.37
CA ILE A 129 -21.92 -22.76 6.14
C ILE A 129 -21.71 -23.47 7.47
N GLY A 130 -21.01 -22.84 8.42
CA GLY A 130 -20.81 -23.40 9.76
C GLY A 130 -22.13 -23.72 10.49
N VAL A 131 -23.07 -22.78 10.45
CA VAL A 131 -24.40 -22.97 11.03
C VAL A 131 -25.15 -24.12 10.34
N ALA A 132 -25.10 -24.20 9.01
CA ALA A 132 -25.73 -25.28 8.25
C ALA A 132 -25.15 -26.66 8.63
N ILE A 133 -23.83 -26.77 8.77
CA ILE A 133 -23.16 -28.02 9.18
C ILE A 133 -23.60 -28.43 10.58
N ILE A 134 -23.63 -27.51 11.54
CA ILE A 134 -24.07 -27.79 12.92
C ILE A 134 -25.52 -28.25 12.93
N TRP A 135 -26.38 -27.57 12.17
CA TRP A 135 -27.80 -27.94 12.08
C TRP A 135 -28.01 -29.33 11.50
N LEU A 136 -27.28 -29.66 10.42
CA LEU A 136 -27.35 -31.00 9.82
C LEU A 136 -26.82 -32.07 10.78
N HIS A 137 -25.73 -31.80 11.48
CA HIS A 137 -25.19 -32.75 12.46
C HIS A 137 -26.16 -33.04 13.62
N ILE A 138 -26.84 -32.00 14.12
CA ILE A 138 -27.86 -32.13 15.17
C ILE A 138 -29.04 -32.98 14.66
N LYS A 139 -29.48 -32.73 13.43
CA LYS A 139 -30.58 -33.47 12.81
C LYS A 139 -30.25 -34.94 12.62
N GLU A 140 -29.06 -35.24 12.10
CA GLU A 140 -28.55 -36.61 11.92
C GLU A 140 -28.49 -37.36 13.26
N LYS A 141 -27.97 -36.72 14.31
CA LYS A 141 -27.91 -37.29 15.66
C LYS A 141 -29.30 -37.63 16.22
N GLN A 142 -30.31 -36.80 15.94
CA GLN A 142 -31.69 -37.03 16.36
C GLN A 142 -32.33 -38.22 15.59
N GLU A 143 -32.06 -38.34 14.28
CA GLU A 143 -32.56 -39.45 13.48
C GLU A 143 -31.93 -40.79 13.90
N ASP A 144 -30.66 -40.80 14.22
CA ASP A 144 -29.97 -41.98 14.71
C ASP A 144 -30.42 -42.40 16.10
N ALA A 145 -30.79 -41.45 16.96
CA ALA A 145 -31.40 -41.79 18.26
C ALA A 145 -32.76 -42.45 18.11
N LYS A 146 -33.61 -41.92 17.20
CA LYS A 146 -34.94 -42.54 16.93
C LYS A 146 -34.85 -43.93 16.33
N LYS A 147 -33.88 -44.16 15.40
CA LYS A 147 -33.66 -45.49 14.83
C LYS A 147 -33.20 -46.52 15.87
N ARG A 148 -32.41 -46.10 16.85
CA ARG A 148 -31.98 -46.97 17.95
C ARG A 148 -33.15 -47.35 18.87
N GLU A 149 -34.02 -46.43 19.21
CA GLU A 149 -35.23 -46.73 20.01
C GLU A 149 -36.16 -47.73 19.29
N GLN A 150 -36.40 -47.55 18.00
CA GLN A 150 -37.21 -48.49 17.20
C GLN A 150 -36.63 -49.89 17.12
N HIS A 151 -35.31 -50.04 17.16
CA HIS A 151 -34.66 -51.33 17.13
C HIS A 151 -34.76 -52.08 18.46
N PHE A 152 -34.91 -51.40 19.58
CA PHE A 152 -35.10 -52.01 20.89
C PHE A 152 -36.55 -52.47 21.12
N ASP A 153 -37.56 -51.85 20.50
CA ASP A 153 -38.95 -52.24 20.62
C ASP A 153 -39.33 -53.54 19.84
N PHE A 154 -38.40 -54.06 19.03
CA PHE A 154 -38.61 -55.30 18.26
C PHE A 154 -38.00 -56.56 18.92
N PHE A 155 -37.41 -56.43 20.12
CA PHE A 155 -36.90 -57.56 20.91
C PHE A 155 -37.63 -57.65 22.25
#